data_2b25d637c98671e25ae08cad24bdf0ce
#
_entry.id   2b25d637c98671e25ae08cad24bdf0ce
#
_cell.length_a   1.000
_cell.length_b   1.000
_cell.length_c   1.000
_cell.angle_alpha   90.00
_cell.angle_beta   90.00
_cell.angle_gamma   90.00
#
_symmetry.space_group_name_H-M   'P 1'
#
loop_
_entity.id
_entity.type
_entity.pdbx_description
1 polymer ?
#
loop_
_entity_poly.entity_id
_entity_poly.type
_entity_poly.pdbx_seq_one_letter_code
_entity_poly.pdbx_strand_id
1 'polypeptide(L)'
;MEAALFVPVFMLLLALLLQPVFLLYTRAGMQQAAAEGVRLLAGREATGAATDDACVEYVKRRLAAVPDVPAFHTGTWEVEVSGDASGEASVKVVGRLRPLPLVGVLASALGEVDGDCVVLTVEAKGTTRPSWLEGGYSDWVKVWE
;
A
#
# COMPACT_ATOMS: atom_id res chain seq x y z
N MET A 1 -32.76 -33.17 -10.12
CA MET A 1 -31.53 -33.17 -10.97
C MET A 1 -30.99 -31.77 -11.26
N GLU A 2 -31.83 -30.73 -11.29
CA GLU A 2 -31.38 -29.35 -11.60
C GLU A 2 -30.41 -28.77 -10.54
N ALA A 3 -30.64 -29.00 -9.26
CA ALA A 3 -29.76 -28.53 -8.18
C ALA A 3 -28.32 -29.07 -8.28
N ALA A 4 -28.12 -30.28 -8.80
CA ALA A 4 -26.81 -30.90 -8.94
C ALA A 4 -25.93 -30.19 -9.99
N LEU A 5 -26.54 -29.50 -10.97
CA LEU A 5 -25.86 -28.69 -11.96
C LEU A 5 -25.65 -27.24 -11.47
N PHE A 6 -26.61 -26.69 -10.71
CA PHE A 6 -26.52 -25.33 -10.20
C PHE A 6 -25.41 -25.13 -9.17
N VAL A 7 -25.21 -26.09 -8.26
CA VAL A 7 -24.21 -25.97 -7.18
C VAL A 7 -22.79 -25.82 -7.72
N PRO A 8 -22.27 -26.67 -8.63
CA PRO A 8 -20.91 -26.51 -9.14
C PRO A 8 -20.73 -25.22 -9.97
N VAL A 9 -21.73 -24.83 -10.75
CA VAL A 9 -21.69 -23.57 -11.52
C VAL A 9 -21.65 -22.37 -10.59
N PHE A 10 -22.49 -22.35 -9.56
CA PHE A 10 -22.51 -21.29 -8.55
C PHE A 10 -21.17 -21.21 -7.78
N MET A 11 -20.58 -22.33 -7.39
CA MET A 11 -19.27 -22.38 -6.74
C MET A 11 -18.16 -21.85 -7.64
N LEU A 12 -18.21 -22.15 -8.92
CA LEU A 12 -17.24 -21.66 -9.91
C LEU A 12 -17.37 -20.13 -10.09
N LEU A 13 -18.58 -19.62 -10.19
CA LEU A 13 -18.85 -18.19 -10.27
C LEU A 13 -18.37 -17.47 -9.00
N LEU A 14 -18.64 -18.04 -7.83
CA LEU A 14 -18.19 -17.50 -6.55
C LEU A 14 -16.66 -17.45 -6.47
N ALA A 15 -15.99 -18.53 -6.86
CA ALA A 15 -14.54 -18.59 -6.90
C ALA A 15 -13.95 -17.52 -7.86
N LEU A 16 -14.59 -17.31 -9.01
CA LEU A 16 -14.20 -16.31 -9.99
C LEU A 16 -14.35 -14.88 -9.46
N LEU A 17 -15.37 -14.65 -8.63
CA LEU A 17 -15.66 -13.34 -8.04
C LEU A 17 -14.76 -13.03 -6.84
N LEU A 18 -14.33 -14.04 -6.08
CA LEU A 18 -13.43 -13.85 -4.93
C LEU A 18 -12.04 -13.34 -5.33
N GLN A 19 -11.56 -13.66 -6.50
CA GLN A 19 -10.20 -13.30 -6.93
C GLN A 19 -9.98 -11.79 -7.08
N PRO A 20 -10.82 -11.02 -7.82
CA PRO A 20 -10.66 -9.57 -7.86
C PRO A 20 -10.80 -8.94 -6.47
N VAL A 21 -11.58 -9.53 -5.58
CA VAL A 21 -11.70 -9.06 -4.19
C VAL A 21 -10.37 -9.16 -3.45
N PHE A 22 -9.61 -10.24 -3.60
CA PHE A 22 -8.30 -10.39 -2.97
C PHE A 22 -7.30 -9.35 -3.49
N LEU A 23 -7.27 -9.13 -4.82
CA LEU A 23 -6.44 -8.09 -5.44
C LEU A 23 -6.77 -6.69 -4.90
N LEU A 24 -8.06 -6.35 -4.88
CA LEU A 24 -8.52 -5.05 -4.39
C LEU A 24 -8.24 -4.88 -2.90
N TYR A 25 -8.40 -5.93 -2.10
CA TYR A 25 -8.08 -5.90 -0.67
C TYR A 25 -6.60 -5.61 -0.44
N THR A 26 -5.71 -6.34 -1.11
CA THR A 26 -4.26 -6.12 -1.01
C THR A 26 -3.89 -4.71 -1.46
N ARG A 27 -4.43 -4.25 -2.59
CA ARG A 27 -4.19 -2.89 -3.09
C ARG A 27 -4.68 -1.83 -2.10
N ALA A 28 -5.84 -2.01 -1.49
CA ALA A 28 -6.36 -1.08 -0.48
C ALA A 28 -5.45 -1.03 0.76
N GLY A 29 -4.97 -2.18 1.23
CA GLY A 29 -4.01 -2.25 2.33
C GLY A 29 -2.70 -1.53 2.01
N MET A 30 -2.17 -1.71 0.80
CA MET A 30 -0.97 -1.00 0.33
C MET A 30 -1.20 0.52 0.26
N GLN A 31 -2.35 0.97 -0.26
CA GLN A 31 -2.70 2.40 -0.33
C GLN A 31 -2.79 3.03 1.07
N GLN A 32 -3.40 2.35 2.01
CA GLN A 32 -3.49 2.83 3.39
C GLN A 32 -2.11 2.93 4.04
N ALA A 33 -1.28 1.89 3.91
CA ALA A 33 0.07 1.88 4.47
C ALA A 33 0.96 2.98 3.86
N ALA A 34 0.88 3.19 2.54
CA ALA A 34 1.61 4.25 1.85
C ALA A 34 1.14 5.64 2.29
N ALA A 35 -0.17 5.87 2.40
CA ALA A 35 -0.73 7.14 2.84
C ALA A 35 -0.35 7.48 4.30
N GLU A 36 -0.33 6.48 5.18
CA GLU A 36 0.15 6.67 6.55
C GLU A 36 1.65 6.95 6.61
N GLY A 37 2.44 6.30 5.75
CA GLY A 37 3.86 6.59 5.59
C GLY A 37 4.12 8.04 5.19
N VAL A 38 3.38 8.55 4.22
CA VAL A 38 3.46 9.97 3.79
C VAL A 38 3.09 10.92 4.94
N ARG A 39 2.04 10.60 5.70
CA ARG A 39 1.66 11.43 6.88
C ARG A 39 2.75 11.46 7.93
N LEU A 40 3.44 10.34 8.12
CA LEU A 40 4.54 10.21 9.06
C LEU A 40 5.73 11.08 8.61
N LEU A 41 6.05 11.10 7.30
CA LEU A 41 7.06 11.97 6.72
C LEU A 41 6.67 13.44 6.82
N ALA A 42 5.41 13.75 6.55
CA ALA A 42 4.92 15.13 6.59
C ALA A 42 4.93 15.76 7.99
N GLY A 43 4.82 14.95 9.05
CA GLY A 43 4.82 15.41 10.44
C GLY A 43 6.21 15.51 11.10
N ARG A 44 7.31 15.40 10.35
CA ARG A 44 8.67 15.39 10.90
C ARG A 44 9.43 16.69 10.65
N GLU A 45 10.16 17.12 11.67
CA GLU A 45 11.01 18.34 11.63
C GLU A 45 12.32 18.13 10.85
N ALA A 46 12.79 16.87 10.72
CA ALA A 46 14.08 16.57 10.09
C ALA A 46 13.94 15.52 8.99
N THR A 47 14.56 15.81 7.85
CA THR A 47 14.74 14.89 6.74
C THR A 47 16.11 14.20 6.90
N GLY A 48 16.15 12.87 6.88
CA GLY A 48 17.40 12.12 6.97
C GLY A 48 17.21 10.62 6.85
N ALA A 49 18.25 9.90 6.48
CA ALA A 49 18.24 8.46 6.21
C ALA A 49 17.69 7.62 7.39
N ALA A 50 18.03 7.96 8.63
CA ALA A 50 17.48 7.28 9.82
C ALA A 50 15.97 7.47 9.97
N THR A 51 15.44 8.53 9.43
CA THR A 51 14.01 8.86 9.38
C THR A 51 13.31 8.03 8.32
N ASP A 52 13.95 7.86 7.17
CA ASP A 52 13.43 7.09 6.06
C ASP A 52 13.37 5.60 6.42
N ASP A 53 14.40 5.06 7.06
CA ASP A 53 14.44 3.68 7.55
C ASP A 53 13.33 3.39 8.56
N ALA A 54 13.08 4.30 9.50
CA ALA A 54 12.00 4.16 10.46
C ALA A 54 10.61 4.22 9.79
N CYS A 55 10.46 5.03 8.74
CA CYS A 55 9.23 5.07 7.94
C CYS A 55 9.03 3.77 7.17
N VAL A 56 10.07 3.25 6.54
CA VAL A 56 10.06 1.95 5.84
C VAL A 56 9.65 0.82 6.79
N GLU A 57 10.22 0.79 7.99
CA GLU A 57 9.88 -0.22 8.99
C GLU A 57 8.42 -0.10 9.45
N TYR A 58 7.94 1.12 9.67
CA TYR A 58 6.55 1.38 10.03
C TYR A 58 5.59 0.89 8.94
N VAL A 59 5.84 1.26 7.68
CA VAL A 59 5.02 0.84 6.53
C VAL A 59 5.02 -0.68 6.40
N LYS A 60 6.18 -1.34 6.52
CA LYS A 60 6.28 -2.80 6.50
C LYS A 60 5.49 -3.46 7.64
N ARG A 61 5.51 -2.87 8.82
CA ARG A 61 4.71 -3.35 9.97
C ARG A 61 3.21 -3.24 9.71
N ARG A 62 2.77 -2.19 9.03
CA ARG A 62 1.36 -2.04 8.62
C ARG A 62 0.99 -3.05 7.55
N LEU A 63 1.86 -3.31 6.59
CA LEU A 63 1.67 -4.31 5.54
C LEU A 63 1.63 -5.74 6.09
N ALA A 64 2.22 -6.00 7.26
CA ALA A 64 2.12 -7.28 7.94
C ALA A 64 0.67 -7.65 8.38
N ALA A 65 -0.26 -6.70 8.33
CA ALA A 65 -1.68 -6.98 8.53
C ALA A 65 -2.34 -7.66 7.30
N VAL A 66 -1.70 -7.60 6.13
CA VAL A 66 -2.14 -8.36 4.95
C VAL A 66 -1.76 -9.83 5.15
N PRO A 67 -2.71 -10.78 4.97
CA PRO A 67 -2.43 -12.19 5.17
C PRO A 67 -1.29 -12.69 4.28
N ASP A 68 -0.35 -13.42 4.87
CA ASP A 68 0.76 -14.06 4.15
C ASP A 68 0.29 -15.34 3.47
N VAL A 69 -0.54 -15.19 2.47
CA VAL A 69 -1.09 -16.25 1.62
C VAL A 69 -0.86 -15.85 0.17
N PRO A 70 -0.44 -16.77 -0.72
CA PRO A 70 -0.09 -16.46 -2.11
C PRO A 70 -1.15 -15.67 -2.89
N ALA A 71 -2.43 -15.82 -2.54
CA ALA A 71 -3.54 -15.09 -3.15
C ALA A 71 -3.57 -13.59 -2.77
N PHE A 72 -3.01 -13.20 -1.63
CA PHE A 72 -2.94 -11.81 -1.15
C PHE A 72 -1.55 -11.23 -1.32
N HIS A 73 -0.51 -11.99 -0.96
CA HIS A 73 0.87 -11.55 -1.01
C HIS A 73 1.82 -12.74 -1.13
N THR A 74 2.93 -12.55 -1.86
CA THR A 74 4.01 -13.53 -1.99
C THR A 74 5.35 -12.80 -1.96
N GLY A 75 6.28 -13.27 -1.14
CA GLY A 75 7.63 -12.73 -1.02
C GLY A 75 7.73 -11.57 -0.03
N THR A 76 8.60 -10.62 -0.32
CA THR A 76 8.88 -9.46 0.53
C THR A 76 8.26 -8.19 -0.04
N TRP A 77 7.77 -7.33 0.83
CA TRP A 77 7.32 -6.00 0.47
C TRP A 77 8.52 -5.11 0.13
N GLU A 78 8.49 -4.51 -1.05
CA GLU A 78 9.45 -3.48 -1.41
C GLU A 78 8.82 -2.11 -1.10
N VAL A 79 9.49 -1.32 -0.26
CA VAL A 79 9.02 0.00 0.16
C VAL A 79 10.12 0.99 -0.14
N GLU A 80 9.81 1.93 -1.02
CA GLU A 80 10.68 3.05 -1.36
C GLU A 80 10.09 4.32 -0.76
N VAL A 81 10.90 5.07 -0.04
CA VAL A 81 10.53 6.32 0.59
C VAL A 81 11.39 7.42 -0.01
N SER A 82 10.76 8.49 -0.42
CA SER A 82 11.43 9.69 -0.91
C SER A 82 10.81 10.92 -0.25
N GLY A 83 11.64 11.66 0.46
CA GLY A 83 11.29 12.96 1.02
C GLY A 83 12.28 13.99 0.51
N ASP A 84 11.81 15.04 -0.16
CA ASP A 84 12.65 16.12 -0.64
C ASP A 84 12.56 17.34 0.29
N ALA A 85 13.67 18.08 0.38
CA ALA A 85 13.74 19.37 1.07
C ALA A 85 12.80 20.43 0.45
N SER A 86 12.31 20.17 -0.77
CA SER A 86 11.28 21.01 -1.42
C SER A 86 9.89 20.92 -0.80
N GLY A 87 9.69 19.98 0.13
CA GLY A 87 8.42 19.77 0.80
C GLY A 87 7.51 18.74 0.12
N GLU A 88 8.03 17.92 -0.78
CA GLU A 88 7.31 16.76 -1.31
C GLU A 88 7.78 15.48 -0.61
N ALA A 89 6.82 14.66 -0.19
CA ALA A 89 7.06 13.33 0.35
C ALA A 89 6.30 12.31 -0.49
N SER A 90 6.97 11.22 -0.85
CA SER A 90 6.35 10.10 -1.53
C SER A 90 6.75 8.77 -0.90
N VAL A 91 5.79 7.86 -0.85
CA VAL A 91 5.99 6.48 -0.42
C VAL A 91 5.44 5.57 -1.49
N LYS A 92 6.31 4.73 -2.05
CA LYS A 92 5.97 3.73 -3.04
C LYS A 92 6.08 2.34 -2.42
N VAL A 93 5.03 1.56 -2.58
CA VAL A 93 4.94 0.18 -2.10
C VAL A 93 4.76 -0.74 -3.30
N VAL A 94 5.59 -1.76 -3.39
CA VAL A 94 5.50 -2.81 -4.40
C VAL A 94 5.27 -4.14 -3.70
N GLY A 95 4.22 -4.83 -4.12
CA GLY A 95 3.87 -6.16 -3.64
C GLY A 95 3.66 -7.14 -4.79
N ARG A 96 3.98 -8.40 -4.56
CA ARG A 96 3.75 -9.49 -5.51
C ARG A 96 2.71 -10.45 -4.96
N LEU A 97 1.84 -10.93 -5.81
CA LEU A 97 0.87 -11.94 -5.46
C LEU A 97 0.71 -12.96 -6.60
N ARG A 98 0.33 -14.18 -6.25
CA ARG A 98 0.09 -15.22 -7.24
C ARG A 98 -1.42 -15.36 -7.44
N PRO A 99 -1.96 -14.94 -8.60
CA PRO A 99 -3.37 -15.13 -8.90
C PRO A 99 -3.69 -16.62 -9.03
N LEU A 100 -4.91 -17.00 -8.69
CA LEU A 100 -5.39 -18.35 -8.94
C LEU A 100 -5.50 -18.59 -10.47
N PRO A 101 -5.29 -19.83 -10.94
CA PRO A 101 -5.03 -20.13 -12.36
C PRO A 101 -6.12 -19.75 -13.39
N LEU A 102 -7.30 -19.32 -12.96
CA LEU A 102 -8.39 -18.96 -13.86
C LEU A 102 -8.50 -17.46 -14.20
N VAL A 103 -7.63 -16.60 -13.66
CA VAL A 103 -7.85 -15.14 -13.67
C VAL A 103 -6.64 -14.33 -14.17
N GLY A 104 -5.67 -14.98 -14.78
CA GLY A 104 -4.53 -14.27 -15.37
C GLY A 104 -4.92 -13.11 -16.30
N VAL A 105 -6.05 -13.24 -17.01
CA VAL A 105 -6.57 -12.19 -17.92
C VAL A 105 -7.12 -10.97 -17.16
N LEU A 106 -7.81 -11.17 -16.03
CA LEU A 106 -8.31 -10.05 -15.21
C LEU A 106 -7.20 -9.43 -14.35
N ALA A 107 -6.22 -10.22 -13.96
CA ALA A 107 -5.08 -9.76 -13.19
C ALA A 107 -4.21 -8.79 -13.98
N SER A 108 -4.03 -9.03 -15.28
CA SER A 108 -3.28 -8.13 -16.18
C SER A 108 -3.92 -6.75 -16.37
N ALA A 109 -5.21 -6.63 -16.11
CA ALA A 109 -5.91 -5.33 -16.15
C ALA A 109 -5.69 -4.49 -14.88
N LEU A 110 -5.27 -5.11 -13.79
CA LEU A 110 -5.11 -4.46 -12.47
C LEU A 110 -3.66 -4.28 -12.03
N GLY A 111 -2.70 -4.93 -12.68
CA GLY A 111 -1.28 -4.87 -12.36
C GLY A 111 -0.40 -5.39 -13.48
N GLU A 112 0.91 -5.23 -13.36
CA GLU A 112 1.89 -5.79 -14.27
C GLU A 112 2.05 -7.29 -13.98
N VAL A 113 2.09 -8.11 -15.01
CA VAL A 113 2.28 -9.56 -14.91
C VAL A 113 3.76 -9.88 -15.11
N ASP A 114 4.38 -10.43 -14.08
CA ASP A 114 5.76 -10.92 -14.11
C ASP A 114 5.75 -12.44 -13.91
N GLY A 115 5.77 -13.19 -15.03
CA GLY A 115 5.68 -14.64 -15.02
C GLY A 115 4.34 -15.15 -14.48
N ASP A 116 4.37 -15.81 -13.32
CA ASP A 116 3.21 -16.39 -12.64
C ASP A 116 2.69 -15.48 -11.49
N CYS A 117 3.27 -14.29 -11.35
CA CYS A 117 2.94 -13.32 -10.33
C CYS A 117 2.38 -12.02 -10.94
N VAL A 118 1.48 -11.38 -10.22
CA VAL A 118 1.04 -10.03 -10.50
C VAL A 118 1.76 -9.08 -9.57
N VAL A 119 2.36 -8.05 -10.14
CA VAL A 119 3.03 -6.98 -9.41
C VAL A 119 2.05 -5.83 -9.22
N LEU A 120 1.75 -5.52 -7.97
CA LEU A 120 0.98 -4.35 -7.62
C LEU A 120 1.93 -3.25 -7.16
N THR A 121 1.81 -2.09 -7.78
CA THR A 121 2.53 -0.89 -7.39
C THR A 121 1.55 0.17 -6.92
N VAL A 122 1.81 0.73 -5.76
CA VAL A 122 1.03 1.82 -5.18
C VAL A 122 1.98 2.92 -4.75
N GLU A 123 1.69 4.14 -5.16
CA GLU A 123 2.43 5.34 -4.77
C GLU A 123 1.47 6.32 -4.10
N ALA A 124 1.85 6.81 -2.92
CA ALA A 124 1.19 7.90 -2.24
C ALA A 124 2.12 9.12 -2.22
N LYS A 125 1.59 10.29 -2.54
CA LYS A 125 2.31 11.56 -2.50
C LYS A 125 1.62 12.52 -1.56
N GLY A 126 2.42 13.36 -0.90
CA GLY A 126 1.93 14.42 -0.04
C GLY A 126 2.88 15.58 0.00
N THR A 127 2.35 16.75 0.30
CA THR A 127 3.16 17.95 0.50
C THR A 127 3.43 18.13 1.98
N THR A 128 4.68 18.30 2.32
CA THR A 128 5.11 18.71 3.67
C THR A 128 5.22 20.20 3.73
N ARG A 129 4.91 20.80 4.87
CA ARG A 129 5.13 22.22 5.13
C ARG A 129 6.02 22.38 6.36
N PRO A 130 7.35 22.25 6.20
CA PRO A 130 8.29 22.32 7.31
C PRO A 130 8.14 23.61 8.12
N SER A 131 7.84 24.72 7.45
CA SER A 131 7.63 26.02 8.08
C SER A 131 6.49 26.08 9.11
N TRP A 132 5.57 25.14 9.07
CA TRP A 132 4.51 25.04 10.08
C TRP A 132 4.95 24.30 11.33
N LEU A 133 6.04 23.52 11.24
CA LEU A 133 6.64 22.78 12.34
C LEU A 133 7.82 23.54 12.95
N GLU A 134 8.32 24.56 12.26
CA GLU A 134 9.35 25.47 12.73
C GLU A 134 8.70 26.50 13.66
N GLY A 135 9.01 26.45 14.92
CA GLY A 135 8.57 27.41 15.92
C GLY A 135 8.66 26.86 17.33
N GLY A 136 9.36 27.57 18.20
CA GLY A 136 9.36 27.27 19.61
C GLY A 136 8.01 27.62 20.26
N TYR A 137 7.72 27.01 21.40
CA TYR A 137 6.51 27.31 22.17
C TYR A 137 6.33 28.83 22.41
N SER A 138 7.43 29.56 22.61
CA SER A 138 7.47 31.02 22.77
C SER A 138 6.98 31.81 21.54
N ASP A 139 7.16 31.26 20.35
CA ASP A 139 6.75 31.94 19.11
C ASP A 139 5.25 31.75 18.87
N TRP A 140 4.71 30.61 19.25
CA TRP A 140 3.28 30.35 19.21
C TRP A 140 2.50 31.18 20.23
N VAL A 141 3.06 31.37 21.44
CA VAL A 141 2.41 32.22 22.47
C VAL A 141 2.29 33.66 21.98
N LYS A 142 3.28 34.22 21.31
CA LYS A 142 3.25 35.58 20.76
C LYS A 142 2.18 35.81 19.70
N VAL A 143 1.72 34.77 19.05
CA VAL A 143 0.63 34.89 18.02
C VAL A 143 -0.73 35.07 18.69
N TRP A 144 -0.87 34.69 19.98
CA TRP A 144 -2.12 34.74 20.74
C TRP A 144 -2.21 35.92 21.73
N GLU A 145 -1.13 36.66 21.93
CA GLU A 145 -1.10 37.92 22.67
C GLU A 145 -1.33 39.13 21.78
#